data_6e219dc6502d6f54c18b092a5de8da23
#
_entry.id   6e219dc6502d6f54c18b092a5de8da23
#
_cell.length_a   1.000
_cell.length_b   1.000
_cell.length_c   1.000
_cell.angle_alpha   90.00
_cell.angle_beta   90.00
_cell.angle_gamma   90.00
#
_symmetry.space_group_name_H-M   'P 1'
#
loop_
_entity.id
_entity.type
_entity.pdbx_description
1 polymer ?
#
loop_
_entity_poly.entity_id
_entity_poly.type
_entity_poly.pdbx_seq_one_letter_code
_entity_poly.pdbx_strand_id
1 'polypeptide(L)'
;MEYTYKLDNGLLTVSMKGRLDTEASVKFETEFMQICKENAHDSLVVDATGLEYIASSGLRTILKMAKSENNFRIENVAPTVYSVFEMTGFSRIIKISKALRKIDLEACERIGFGGNGAVYRVSEDEIVKVNYDPETYEGLDKELTKAKEAFLLGIPTAISFDMVDCGDGKRGVVYETIKSRTLGETMQSAPDRMEELTEKYVEQLNLLHSTSTDNPIFSSAKEYYSKQVESASKFFTPEEGEQLKLILEALPEGDRLVHCDAHPKNIMVQNGEFLWIDMEQMSVGHPIYDLISIAVILNGMRTDEMIMGIAGMDNATVALLKNCFIRKYFKTEEPEMIEKFGSMLNALRLIRTVFAVGFNSRNTEKYRPAIIDMARQVFFPNIQNIVGGVRYLVSVIDNMHK
;
A
#
# COMPACT_ATOMS: atom_id res chain seq x y z
N MET A 1 31.93 21.75 -15.04
CA MET A 1 30.53 21.70 -14.53
C MET A 1 29.93 23.07 -14.65
N GLU A 2 28.71 23.15 -15.17
CA GLU A 2 27.88 24.35 -15.21
C GLU A 2 26.85 24.29 -14.10
N TYR A 3 26.44 25.44 -13.58
CA TYR A 3 25.32 25.52 -12.66
C TYR A 3 24.58 26.85 -12.81
N THR A 4 23.30 26.85 -12.45
CA THR A 4 22.45 28.04 -12.34
C THR A 4 21.74 28.00 -10.99
N TYR A 5 21.26 29.16 -10.52
CA TYR A 5 20.46 29.17 -9.29
C TYR A 5 19.26 30.11 -9.42
N LYS A 6 18.23 29.81 -8.62
CA LYS A 6 17.00 30.62 -8.53
C LYS A 6 16.54 30.63 -7.08
N LEU A 7 16.17 31.80 -6.59
CA LEU A 7 15.50 31.98 -5.30
C LEU A 7 14.02 32.28 -5.54
N ASP A 8 13.14 31.50 -4.92
CA ASP A 8 11.69 31.66 -5.01
C ASP A 8 11.04 31.33 -3.67
N ASN A 9 10.33 32.29 -3.07
CA ASN A 9 9.61 32.12 -1.79
C ASN A 9 10.44 31.44 -0.68
N GLY A 10 11.70 31.82 -0.48
CA GLY A 10 12.59 31.23 0.52
C GLY A 10 13.20 29.89 0.14
N LEU A 11 12.91 29.37 -1.06
CA LEU A 11 13.52 28.18 -1.61
C LEU A 11 14.65 28.56 -2.57
N LEU A 12 15.89 28.22 -2.23
CA LEU A 12 17.02 28.34 -3.15
C LEU A 12 17.20 27.02 -3.92
N THR A 13 17.04 27.06 -5.25
CA THR A 13 17.28 25.92 -6.13
C THR A 13 18.59 26.14 -6.90
N VAL A 14 19.51 25.16 -6.82
CA VAL A 14 20.77 25.17 -7.57
C VAL A 14 20.74 24.00 -8.56
N SER A 15 20.65 24.31 -9.85
CA SER A 15 20.62 23.30 -10.92
C SER A 15 22.04 23.04 -11.43
N MET A 16 22.46 21.77 -11.41
CA MET A 16 23.82 21.33 -11.78
C MET A 16 23.82 20.60 -13.13
N LYS A 17 24.85 20.85 -13.95
CA LYS A 17 25.01 20.18 -15.24
C LYS A 17 26.47 19.77 -15.50
N GLY A 18 26.65 18.53 -16.01
CA GLY A 18 27.93 17.94 -16.35
C GLY A 18 28.57 17.17 -15.20
N ARG A 19 29.86 17.30 -15.01
CA ARG A 19 30.65 16.43 -14.10
C ARG A 19 31.14 17.20 -12.88
N LEU A 20 30.82 16.69 -11.68
CA LEU A 20 31.33 17.20 -10.41
C LEU A 20 32.58 16.38 -10.02
N ASP A 21 33.66 16.56 -10.79
CA ASP A 21 34.98 15.98 -10.55
C ASP A 21 35.78 16.79 -9.51
N THR A 22 37.06 16.49 -9.36
CA THR A 22 37.91 17.12 -8.32
C THR A 22 38.11 18.61 -8.55
N GLU A 23 38.33 19.04 -9.78
CA GLU A 23 38.55 20.46 -10.11
C GLU A 23 37.25 21.25 -9.98
N ALA A 24 36.18 20.74 -10.57
CA ALA A 24 34.82 21.33 -10.49
C ALA A 24 34.34 21.45 -9.04
N SER A 25 34.66 20.46 -8.18
CA SER A 25 34.22 20.47 -6.78
C SER A 25 34.81 21.62 -5.98
N VAL A 26 36.12 21.93 -6.15
CA VAL A 26 36.79 23.02 -5.42
C VAL A 26 36.20 24.37 -5.83
N LYS A 27 36.03 24.58 -7.15
CA LYS A 27 35.46 25.81 -7.69
C LYS A 27 34.04 26.00 -7.21
N PHE A 28 33.21 24.97 -7.36
CA PHE A 28 31.80 25.02 -7.01
C PHE A 28 31.58 25.25 -5.51
N GLU A 29 32.38 24.62 -4.63
CA GLU A 29 32.27 24.83 -3.18
C GLU A 29 32.42 26.31 -2.79
N THR A 30 33.41 27.00 -3.40
CA THR A 30 33.65 28.43 -3.13
C THR A 30 32.50 29.30 -3.62
N GLU A 31 32.06 29.07 -4.84
CA GLU A 31 30.97 29.83 -5.47
C GLU A 31 29.64 29.59 -4.80
N PHE A 32 29.36 28.34 -4.41
CA PHE A 32 28.17 27.96 -3.67
C PHE A 32 28.04 28.66 -2.30
N MET A 33 29.12 28.73 -1.54
CA MET A 33 29.13 29.43 -0.25
C MET A 33 28.80 30.91 -0.41
N GLN A 34 29.23 31.52 -1.52
CA GLN A 34 28.88 32.90 -1.84
C GLN A 34 27.41 33.06 -2.21
N ILE A 35 26.86 32.16 -3.05
CA ILE A 35 25.45 32.14 -3.43
C ILE A 35 24.54 32.08 -2.20
N CYS A 36 24.81 31.15 -1.28
CA CYS A 36 24.04 31.01 -0.05
C CYS A 36 24.13 32.27 0.84
N LYS A 37 25.30 32.87 0.94
CA LYS A 37 25.49 34.11 1.71
C LYS A 37 24.74 35.33 1.13
N GLU A 38 24.65 35.39 -0.19
CA GLU A 38 23.99 36.53 -0.90
C GLU A 38 22.46 36.32 -1.02
N ASN A 39 21.98 35.10 -0.88
CA ASN A 39 20.58 34.75 -1.04
C ASN A 39 20.04 34.11 0.25
N ALA A 40 19.42 34.93 1.11
CA ALA A 40 18.76 34.41 2.32
C ALA A 40 17.64 33.44 1.95
N HIS A 41 17.65 32.22 2.48
CA HIS A 41 16.68 31.18 2.18
C HIS A 41 16.41 30.26 3.38
N ASP A 42 15.24 29.61 3.39
CA ASP A 42 14.79 28.71 4.44
C ASP A 42 15.10 27.23 4.13
N SER A 43 15.24 26.94 2.82
CA SER A 43 15.51 25.60 2.31
C SER A 43 16.34 25.65 1.01
N LEU A 44 17.13 24.61 0.79
CA LEU A 44 18.00 24.47 -0.37
C LEU A 44 17.76 23.15 -1.10
N VAL A 45 17.56 23.25 -2.41
CA VAL A 45 17.44 22.11 -3.33
C VAL A 45 18.56 22.14 -4.34
N VAL A 46 19.25 21.03 -4.49
CA VAL A 46 20.11 20.79 -5.64
C VAL A 46 19.32 19.98 -6.68
N ASP A 47 19.01 20.60 -7.80
CA ASP A 47 18.46 19.91 -8.96
C ASP A 47 19.61 19.29 -9.77
N ALA A 48 19.72 17.97 -9.70
CA ALA A 48 20.77 17.19 -10.34
C ALA A 48 20.37 16.59 -11.69
N THR A 49 19.31 17.12 -12.35
CA THR A 49 18.85 16.63 -13.67
C THR A 49 19.97 16.54 -14.70
N GLY A 50 20.88 17.50 -14.68
CA GLY A 50 22.02 17.55 -15.62
C GLY A 50 23.32 16.96 -15.06
N LEU A 51 23.35 16.42 -13.83
CA LEU A 51 24.57 15.86 -13.23
C LEU A 51 24.86 14.46 -13.78
N GLU A 52 25.95 14.35 -14.53
CA GLU A 52 26.35 13.10 -15.23
C GLU A 52 27.34 12.25 -14.43
N TYR A 53 28.12 12.87 -13.52
CA TYR A 53 29.17 12.20 -12.77
C TYR A 53 29.48 12.94 -11.47
N ILE A 54 29.80 12.18 -10.43
CA ILE A 54 30.28 12.72 -9.16
C ILE A 54 31.52 11.96 -8.67
N ALA A 55 32.59 12.69 -8.33
CA ALA A 55 33.80 12.14 -7.73
C ALA A 55 33.72 12.16 -6.19
N SER A 56 34.67 11.50 -5.52
CA SER A 56 34.75 11.52 -4.04
C SER A 56 34.93 12.94 -3.48
N SER A 57 35.55 13.85 -4.23
CA SER A 57 35.64 15.28 -3.89
C SER A 57 34.28 15.94 -3.96
N GLY A 58 33.49 15.64 -5.02
CA GLY A 58 32.12 16.10 -5.17
C GLY A 58 31.21 15.62 -4.03
N LEU A 59 31.31 14.36 -3.63
CA LEU A 59 30.58 13.85 -2.47
C LEU A 59 30.90 14.63 -1.20
N ARG A 60 32.19 14.97 -0.96
CA ARG A 60 32.59 15.80 0.19
C ARG A 60 31.99 17.21 0.12
N THR A 61 31.96 17.83 -1.06
CA THR A 61 31.32 19.13 -1.25
C THR A 61 29.83 19.05 -0.95
N ILE A 62 29.11 18.06 -1.48
CA ILE A 62 27.68 17.82 -1.18
C ILE A 62 27.46 17.62 0.35
N LEU A 63 28.33 16.87 1.02
CA LEU A 63 28.22 16.68 2.48
C LEU A 63 28.41 17.98 3.25
N LYS A 64 29.31 18.85 2.83
CA LYS A 64 29.49 20.17 3.43
C LYS A 64 28.25 21.03 3.26
N MET A 65 27.69 21.06 2.04
CA MET A 65 26.43 21.75 1.74
C MET A 65 25.32 21.27 2.65
N ALA A 66 25.12 19.96 2.77
CA ALA A 66 24.08 19.37 3.61
C ALA A 66 24.25 19.68 5.11
N LYS A 67 25.50 19.95 5.56
CA LYS A 67 25.79 20.32 6.96
C LYS A 67 25.63 21.82 7.24
N SER A 68 25.80 22.67 6.22
CA SER A 68 25.72 24.13 6.36
C SER A 68 24.31 24.65 6.15
N GLU A 69 23.45 23.90 5.47
CA GLU A 69 22.14 24.37 5.04
C GLU A 69 21.01 23.61 5.72
N ASN A 70 19.98 24.36 6.13
CA ASN A 70 18.76 23.75 6.66
C ASN A 70 17.90 23.20 5.51
N ASN A 71 17.17 22.12 5.77
CA ASN A 71 16.26 21.50 4.81
C ASN A 71 16.89 21.24 3.43
N PHE A 72 18.16 20.78 3.45
CA PHE A 72 18.90 20.42 2.25
C PHE A 72 18.38 19.12 1.62
N ARG A 73 18.18 19.11 0.30
CA ARG A 73 17.87 17.91 -0.46
C ARG A 73 18.40 17.96 -1.88
N ILE A 74 18.55 16.80 -2.51
CA ILE A 74 18.97 16.65 -3.90
C ILE A 74 17.84 15.98 -4.67
N GLU A 75 17.47 16.55 -5.81
CA GLU A 75 16.37 16.05 -6.62
C GLU A 75 16.84 15.71 -8.05
N ASN A 76 16.08 14.82 -8.71
CA ASN A 76 16.25 14.44 -10.12
C ASN A 76 17.63 13.85 -10.45
N VAL A 77 18.19 13.05 -9.54
CA VAL A 77 19.51 12.45 -9.74
C VAL A 77 19.46 11.32 -10.76
N ALA A 78 20.28 11.40 -11.81
CA ALA A 78 20.39 10.34 -12.81
C ALA A 78 20.71 8.98 -12.16
N PRO A 79 20.15 7.84 -12.62
CA PRO A 79 20.30 6.52 -11.98
C PRO A 79 21.76 6.12 -11.69
N THR A 80 22.68 6.42 -12.60
CA THR A 80 24.11 6.13 -12.46
C THR A 80 24.78 6.92 -11.33
N VAL A 81 24.40 8.18 -11.14
CA VAL A 81 24.90 9.04 -10.05
C VAL A 81 24.19 8.70 -8.74
N TYR A 82 22.91 8.35 -8.79
CA TYR A 82 22.15 7.91 -7.63
C TYR A 82 22.75 6.66 -7.00
N SER A 83 23.17 5.68 -7.81
CA SER A 83 23.85 4.47 -7.32
C SER A 83 25.14 4.79 -6.57
N VAL A 84 25.86 5.87 -6.93
CA VAL A 84 27.05 6.31 -6.17
C VAL A 84 26.64 6.82 -4.78
N PHE A 85 25.56 7.58 -4.67
CA PHE A 85 25.05 8.03 -3.37
C PHE A 85 24.58 6.87 -2.49
N GLU A 86 23.93 5.85 -3.07
CA GLU A 86 23.51 4.64 -2.35
C GLU A 86 24.73 3.84 -1.84
N MET A 87 25.68 3.49 -2.72
CA MET A 87 26.86 2.72 -2.36
C MET A 87 27.73 3.41 -1.30
N THR A 88 27.72 4.74 -1.27
CA THR A 88 28.49 5.53 -0.29
C THR A 88 27.71 5.86 0.98
N GLY A 89 26.44 5.46 1.06
CA GLY A 89 25.56 5.68 2.22
C GLY A 89 25.02 7.11 2.35
N PHE A 90 25.20 7.98 1.36
CA PHE A 90 24.70 9.36 1.38
C PHE A 90 23.19 9.44 1.40
N SER A 91 22.50 8.53 0.74
CA SER A 91 21.04 8.44 0.73
C SER A 91 20.42 8.20 2.12
N ARG A 92 21.20 7.74 3.11
CA ARG A 92 20.79 7.56 4.52
C ARG A 92 20.85 8.84 5.34
N ILE A 93 21.63 9.82 4.92
CA ILE A 93 21.91 11.05 5.68
C ILE A 93 21.42 12.32 4.97
N ILE A 94 21.16 12.24 3.68
CA ILE A 94 20.65 13.34 2.85
C ILE A 94 19.41 12.84 2.10
N LYS A 95 18.36 13.65 2.04
CA LYS A 95 17.19 13.36 1.23
C LYS A 95 17.55 13.50 -0.25
N ILE A 96 17.68 12.38 -0.96
CA ILE A 96 18.05 12.32 -2.37
C ILE A 96 16.97 11.60 -3.15
N SER A 97 16.43 12.22 -4.19
CA SER A 97 15.47 11.59 -5.09
C SER A 97 16.06 11.32 -6.47
N LYS A 98 15.80 10.11 -6.99
CA LYS A 98 16.21 9.66 -8.32
C LYS A 98 15.34 10.34 -9.39
N ALA A 99 15.93 10.63 -10.54
CA ALA A 99 15.19 11.08 -11.70
C ALA A 99 14.20 9.99 -12.15
N LEU A 100 12.96 10.37 -12.36
CA LEU A 100 11.91 9.46 -12.81
C LEU A 100 11.99 9.24 -14.32
N ARG A 101 11.84 7.99 -14.76
CA ARG A 101 11.61 7.64 -16.16
C ARG A 101 10.27 8.25 -16.59
N LYS A 102 10.21 8.86 -17.77
CA LYS A 102 8.98 9.42 -18.32
C LYS A 102 8.24 8.37 -19.13
N ILE A 103 6.92 8.29 -18.91
CA ILE A 103 6.01 7.45 -19.68
C ILE A 103 4.93 8.35 -20.28
N ASP A 104 4.76 8.26 -21.60
CA ASP A 104 3.66 8.92 -22.30
C ASP A 104 2.41 8.02 -22.24
N LEU A 105 1.44 8.41 -21.41
CA LEU A 105 0.20 7.65 -21.25
C LEU A 105 -0.71 7.67 -22.47
N GLU A 106 -0.58 8.67 -23.35
CA GLU A 106 -1.38 8.74 -24.59
C GLU A 106 -0.98 7.63 -25.58
N ALA A 107 0.29 7.20 -25.50
CA ALA A 107 0.80 6.07 -26.29
C ALA A 107 0.49 4.70 -25.67
N CYS A 108 -0.11 4.64 -24.47
CA CYS A 108 -0.34 3.41 -23.72
C CYS A 108 -1.81 2.98 -23.74
N GLU A 109 -2.06 1.67 -23.86
CA GLU A 109 -3.39 1.09 -23.72
C GLU A 109 -3.81 1.07 -22.24
N ARG A 110 -4.96 1.67 -21.90
CA ARG A 110 -5.53 1.56 -20.56
C ARG A 110 -6.21 0.20 -20.38
N ILE A 111 -5.68 -0.64 -19.48
CA ILE A 111 -6.14 -2.00 -19.21
C ILE A 111 -6.91 -2.18 -17.92
N GLY A 112 -6.90 -1.17 -17.03
CA GLY A 112 -7.61 -1.22 -15.76
C GLY A 112 -7.98 0.16 -15.24
N PHE A 113 -8.96 0.19 -14.33
CA PHE A 113 -9.41 1.40 -13.64
C PHE A 113 -9.73 1.08 -12.18
N GLY A 114 -9.28 1.94 -11.26
CA GLY A 114 -9.51 1.83 -9.82
C GLY A 114 -10.01 3.15 -9.24
N GLY A 115 -10.29 3.16 -7.93
CA GLY A 115 -10.81 4.33 -7.22
C GLY A 115 -9.90 5.56 -7.27
N ASN A 116 -8.58 5.36 -7.26
CA ASN A 116 -7.57 6.41 -7.15
C ASN A 116 -6.75 6.61 -8.44
N GLY A 117 -6.96 5.79 -9.47
CA GLY A 117 -6.15 5.87 -10.67
C GLY A 117 -6.50 4.82 -11.73
N ALA A 118 -5.56 4.55 -12.63
CA ALA A 118 -5.72 3.57 -13.70
C ALA A 118 -4.43 2.78 -13.95
N VAL A 119 -4.58 1.65 -14.62
CA VAL A 119 -3.47 0.79 -15.06
C VAL A 119 -3.36 0.85 -16.57
N TYR A 120 -2.14 1.09 -17.06
CA TYR A 120 -1.83 1.16 -18.47
C TYR A 120 -0.76 0.13 -18.84
N ARG A 121 -0.86 -0.44 -20.04
CA ARG A 121 0.15 -1.30 -20.62
C ARG A 121 1.24 -0.44 -21.26
N VAL A 122 2.46 -0.53 -20.74
CA VAL A 122 3.62 0.22 -21.24
C VAL A 122 4.34 -0.57 -22.33
N SER A 123 4.47 -1.87 -22.12
CA SER A 123 5.07 -2.81 -23.09
C SER A 123 4.42 -4.18 -22.95
N GLU A 124 4.97 -5.18 -23.65
CA GLU A 124 4.53 -6.58 -23.50
C GLU A 124 4.76 -7.10 -22.06
N ASP A 125 5.82 -6.61 -21.40
CA ASP A 125 6.30 -7.10 -20.12
C ASP A 125 6.11 -6.10 -18.97
N GLU A 126 5.65 -4.88 -19.24
CA GLU A 126 5.49 -3.82 -18.23
C GLU A 126 4.10 -3.20 -18.25
N ILE A 127 3.54 -3.01 -17.07
CA ILE A 127 2.36 -2.18 -16.83
C ILE A 127 2.72 -1.03 -15.88
N VAL A 128 1.97 0.08 -15.92
CA VAL A 128 2.10 1.17 -14.96
C VAL A 128 0.76 1.39 -14.25
N LYS A 129 0.78 1.35 -12.92
CA LYS A 129 -0.32 1.78 -12.05
C LYS A 129 -0.12 3.26 -11.77
N VAL A 130 -1.02 4.11 -12.28
CA VAL A 130 -0.93 5.57 -12.20
C VAL A 130 -1.93 6.09 -11.19
N ASN A 131 -1.50 6.91 -10.25
CA ASN A 131 -2.36 7.69 -9.38
C ASN A 131 -2.50 9.11 -9.92
N TYR A 132 -3.73 9.64 -9.89
CA TYR A 132 -4.03 10.97 -10.41
C TYR A 132 -3.98 12.07 -9.35
N ASP A 133 -3.95 11.69 -8.07
CA ASP A 133 -3.92 12.61 -6.95
C ASP A 133 -2.48 12.78 -6.41
N PRO A 134 -1.89 13.98 -6.49
CA PRO A 134 -0.56 14.25 -5.96
C PRO A 134 -0.40 13.97 -4.47
N GLU A 135 -1.46 14.09 -3.67
CA GLU A 135 -1.42 13.80 -2.23
C GLU A 135 -1.14 12.31 -1.94
N THR A 136 -1.36 11.43 -2.93
CA THR A 136 -1.13 9.99 -2.80
C THR A 136 0.28 9.53 -3.22
N TYR A 137 1.15 10.42 -3.72
CA TYR A 137 2.45 10.01 -4.26
C TYR A 137 3.43 9.46 -3.22
N GLU A 138 3.35 9.93 -1.98
CA GLU A 138 4.10 9.33 -0.87
C GLU A 138 3.65 7.88 -0.61
N GLY A 139 2.36 7.60 -0.82
CA GLY A 139 1.78 6.26 -0.76
C GLY A 139 2.32 5.34 -1.84
N LEU A 140 2.51 5.83 -3.08
CA LEU A 140 3.10 5.05 -4.19
C LEU A 140 4.53 4.59 -3.89
N ASP A 141 5.37 5.46 -3.33
CA ASP A 141 6.74 5.11 -2.96
C ASP A 141 6.77 4.05 -1.85
N LYS A 142 5.87 4.18 -0.88
CA LYS A 142 5.70 3.18 0.17
C LYS A 142 5.18 1.85 -0.38
N GLU A 143 4.21 1.86 -1.32
CA GLU A 143 3.71 0.66 -1.97
C GLU A 143 4.82 -0.08 -2.73
N LEU A 144 5.60 0.67 -3.54
CA LEU A 144 6.76 0.14 -4.26
C LEU A 144 7.77 -0.53 -3.31
N THR A 145 8.09 0.14 -2.20
CA THR A 145 9.04 -0.37 -1.21
C THR A 145 8.48 -1.60 -0.50
N LYS A 146 7.21 -1.57 -0.08
CA LYS A 146 6.55 -2.72 0.55
C LYS A 146 6.53 -3.95 -0.36
N ALA A 147 6.23 -3.79 -1.65
CA ALA A 147 6.24 -4.90 -2.61
C ALA A 147 7.63 -5.53 -2.72
N LYS A 148 8.70 -4.72 -2.80
CA LYS A 148 10.08 -5.20 -2.83
C LYS A 148 10.48 -5.93 -1.54
N GLU A 149 10.17 -5.35 -0.38
CA GLU A 149 10.47 -5.97 0.91
C GLU A 149 9.69 -7.27 1.14
N ALA A 150 8.40 -7.33 0.76
CA ALA A 150 7.60 -8.54 0.82
C ALA A 150 8.20 -9.66 -0.06
N PHE A 151 8.65 -9.32 -1.29
CA PHE A 151 9.33 -10.26 -2.16
C PHE A 151 10.62 -10.81 -1.51
N LEU A 152 11.44 -9.95 -0.89
CA LEU A 152 12.66 -10.36 -0.19
C LEU A 152 12.37 -11.25 1.04
N LEU A 153 11.20 -11.10 1.66
CA LEU A 153 10.73 -11.96 2.75
C LEU A 153 10.15 -13.30 2.25
N GLY A 154 10.15 -13.54 0.93
CA GLY A 154 9.66 -14.78 0.32
C GLY A 154 8.16 -14.79 0.04
N ILE A 155 7.48 -13.66 0.13
CA ILE A 155 6.07 -13.55 -0.27
C ILE A 155 6.00 -13.44 -1.79
N PRO A 156 5.27 -14.34 -2.48
CA PRO A 156 5.10 -14.25 -3.92
C PRO A 156 4.30 -12.99 -4.29
N THR A 157 4.94 -12.03 -4.94
CA THR A 157 4.32 -10.76 -5.37
C THR A 157 4.70 -10.44 -6.80
N ALA A 158 3.91 -9.60 -7.47
CA ALA A 158 4.32 -8.98 -8.71
C ALA A 158 5.61 -8.15 -8.50
N ILE A 159 6.56 -8.29 -9.42
CA ILE A 159 7.81 -7.52 -9.35
C ILE A 159 7.49 -6.05 -9.66
N SER A 160 7.80 -5.19 -8.71
CA SER A 160 7.74 -3.74 -8.87
C SER A 160 9.11 -3.21 -9.28
N PHE A 161 9.17 -2.42 -10.37
CA PHE A 161 10.43 -1.90 -10.89
C PHE A 161 10.77 -0.53 -10.30
N ASP A 162 10.13 0.52 -10.81
CA ASP A 162 10.44 1.90 -10.48
C ASP A 162 9.19 2.77 -10.43
N MET A 163 9.30 3.90 -9.71
CA MET A 163 8.38 5.02 -9.85
C MET A 163 8.70 5.78 -11.14
N VAL A 164 7.67 6.31 -11.80
CA VAL A 164 7.76 7.01 -13.09
C VAL A 164 6.96 8.30 -13.10
N ASP A 165 7.39 9.24 -13.94
CA ASP A 165 6.67 10.47 -14.29
C ASP A 165 5.78 10.19 -15.51
N CYS A 166 4.46 10.35 -15.33
CA CYS A 166 3.46 10.11 -16.37
C CYS A 166 2.94 11.40 -17.03
N GLY A 167 3.65 12.52 -16.85
CA GLY A 167 3.25 13.83 -17.37
C GLY A 167 2.13 14.48 -16.55
N ASP A 168 1.91 15.79 -16.75
CA ASP A 168 0.89 16.59 -16.06
C ASP A 168 0.90 16.46 -14.53
N GLY A 169 2.08 16.25 -13.94
CA GLY A 169 2.24 16.04 -12.51
C GLY A 169 1.79 14.67 -12.02
N LYS A 170 1.38 13.74 -12.89
CA LYS A 170 0.96 12.38 -12.53
C LYS A 170 2.18 11.49 -12.32
N ARG A 171 2.08 10.60 -11.34
CA ARG A 171 3.11 9.58 -11.05
C ARG A 171 2.49 8.17 -11.07
N GLY A 172 3.33 7.20 -11.38
CA GLY A 172 2.94 5.80 -11.36
C GLY A 172 4.07 4.89 -10.88
N VAL A 173 3.71 3.65 -10.58
CA VAL A 173 4.66 2.56 -10.31
C VAL A 173 4.57 1.55 -11.46
N VAL A 174 5.73 1.16 -11.96
CA VAL A 174 5.84 0.14 -13.01
C VAL A 174 5.97 -1.24 -12.38
N TYR A 175 5.16 -2.16 -12.87
CA TYR A 175 5.18 -3.58 -12.49
C TYR A 175 5.40 -4.44 -13.71
N GLU A 176 5.85 -5.69 -13.48
CA GLU A 176 5.80 -6.72 -14.52
C GLU A 176 4.37 -6.99 -14.97
N THR A 177 4.21 -7.31 -16.24
CA THR A 177 2.91 -7.76 -16.78
C THR A 177 2.67 -9.20 -16.41
N ILE A 178 1.72 -9.44 -15.50
CA ILE A 178 1.23 -10.79 -15.23
C ILE A 178 0.16 -11.14 -16.26
N LYS A 179 0.52 -11.98 -17.26
CA LYS A 179 -0.39 -12.43 -18.34
C LYS A 179 -1.33 -13.51 -17.80
N SER A 180 -2.23 -13.14 -16.87
CA SER A 180 -3.10 -14.10 -16.21
C SER A 180 -4.38 -13.42 -15.70
N ARG A 181 -5.21 -14.21 -15.02
CA ARG A 181 -6.45 -13.75 -14.36
C ARG A 181 -6.25 -13.64 -12.87
N THR A 182 -7.09 -12.86 -12.22
CA THR A 182 -7.17 -12.85 -10.77
C THR A 182 -7.71 -14.19 -10.25
N LEU A 183 -7.43 -14.50 -8.99
CA LEU A 183 -7.97 -15.70 -8.35
C LEU A 183 -9.51 -15.68 -8.35
N GLY A 184 -10.13 -14.52 -8.13
CA GLY A 184 -11.59 -14.39 -8.21
C GLY A 184 -12.14 -14.76 -9.60
N GLU A 185 -11.56 -14.22 -10.68
CA GLU A 185 -11.94 -14.55 -12.05
C GLU A 185 -11.67 -16.03 -12.39
N THR A 186 -10.61 -16.60 -11.80
CA THR A 186 -10.29 -18.02 -11.96
C THR A 186 -11.32 -18.90 -11.27
N MET A 187 -11.72 -18.56 -10.04
CA MET A 187 -12.79 -19.24 -9.29
C MET A 187 -14.14 -19.13 -10.02
N GLN A 188 -14.46 -17.95 -10.58
CA GLN A 188 -15.68 -17.73 -11.37
C GLN A 188 -15.72 -18.62 -12.61
N SER A 189 -14.59 -18.79 -13.30
CA SER A 189 -14.50 -19.56 -14.54
C SER A 189 -14.37 -21.07 -14.32
N ALA A 190 -14.01 -21.53 -13.13
CA ALA A 190 -13.81 -22.92 -12.78
C ALA A 190 -14.35 -23.27 -11.37
N PRO A 191 -15.68 -23.16 -11.16
CA PRO A 191 -16.29 -23.42 -9.86
C PRO A 191 -16.13 -24.88 -9.38
N ASP A 192 -15.91 -25.81 -10.26
CA ASP A 192 -15.59 -27.21 -9.96
C ASP A 192 -14.22 -27.38 -9.29
N ARG A 193 -13.33 -26.41 -9.42
CA ARG A 193 -12.02 -26.36 -8.75
C ARG A 193 -12.02 -25.53 -7.46
N MET A 194 -13.19 -25.13 -6.94
CA MET A 194 -13.28 -24.22 -5.79
C MET A 194 -12.50 -24.75 -4.56
N GLU A 195 -12.57 -26.03 -4.26
CA GLU A 195 -11.85 -26.65 -3.14
C GLU A 195 -10.33 -26.49 -3.28
N GLU A 196 -9.77 -26.83 -4.44
CA GLU A 196 -8.35 -26.72 -4.75
C GLU A 196 -7.87 -25.25 -4.69
N LEU A 197 -8.61 -24.34 -5.35
CA LEU A 197 -8.26 -22.93 -5.41
C LEU A 197 -8.34 -22.27 -4.03
N THR A 198 -9.33 -22.64 -3.21
CA THR A 198 -9.46 -22.15 -1.85
C THR A 198 -8.35 -22.68 -0.95
N GLU A 199 -7.93 -23.92 -1.10
CA GLU A 199 -6.82 -24.50 -0.35
C GLU A 199 -5.52 -23.71 -0.60
N LYS A 200 -5.17 -23.48 -1.87
CA LYS A 200 -4.02 -22.65 -2.24
C LYS A 200 -4.13 -21.20 -1.74
N TYR A 201 -5.33 -20.64 -1.75
CA TYR A 201 -5.57 -19.31 -1.20
C TYR A 201 -5.28 -19.26 0.31
N VAL A 202 -5.75 -20.25 1.05
CA VAL A 202 -5.47 -20.38 2.50
C VAL A 202 -3.97 -20.63 2.75
N GLU A 203 -3.28 -21.37 1.89
CA GLU A 203 -1.81 -21.53 1.97
C GLU A 203 -1.09 -20.19 1.81
N GLN A 204 -1.52 -19.34 0.88
CA GLN A 204 -0.94 -17.99 0.70
C GLN A 204 -1.19 -17.09 1.93
N LEU A 205 -2.37 -17.16 2.53
CA LEU A 205 -2.64 -16.44 3.80
C LEU A 205 -1.77 -16.98 4.93
N ASN A 206 -1.62 -18.28 5.06
CA ASN A 206 -0.77 -18.89 6.08
C ASN A 206 0.70 -18.50 5.89
N LEU A 207 1.18 -18.35 4.66
CA LEU A 207 2.53 -17.86 4.38
C LEU A 207 2.72 -16.43 4.93
N LEU A 208 1.79 -15.51 4.66
CA LEU A 208 1.80 -14.17 5.24
C LEU A 208 1.78 -14.24 6.78
N HIS A 209 0.82 -14.98 7.34
CA HIS A 209 0.57 -15.08 8.77
C HIS A 209 1.66 -15.85 9.56
N SER A 210 2.57 -16.53 8.87
CA SER A 210 3.77 -17.16 9.46
C SER A 210 5.03 -16.32 9.33
N THR A 211 5.01 -15.28 8.47
CA THR A 211 6.15 -14.39 8.23
C THR A 211 6.12 -13.23 9.21
N SER A 212 7.17 -13.05 10.00
CA SER A 212 7.35 -11.90 10.90
C SER A 212 8.45 -10.97 10.38
N THR A 213 8.30 -9.68 10.65
CA THR A 213 9.31 -8.67 10.29
C THR A 213 9.24 -7.48 11.24
N ASP A 214 10.39 -6.87 11.50
CA ASP A 214 10.55 -5.60 12.22
C ASP A 214 10.88 -4.42 11.27
N ASN A 215 10.78 -4.64 9.96
CA ASN A 215 11.04 -3.61 8.97
C ASN A 215 10.00 -2.48 9.10
N PRO A 216 10.43 -1.23 9.39
CA PRO A 216 9.55 -0.10 9.68
C PRO A 216 8.71 0.37 8.48
N ILE A 217 8.96 -0.15 7.28
CA ILE A 217 8.12 0.14 6.11
C ILE A 217 6.70 -0.43 6.29
N PHE A 218 6.57 -1.54 7.04
CA PHE A 218 5.28 -2.14 7.36
C PHE A 218 4.76 -1.53 8.66
N SER A 219 3.84 -0.59 8.55
CA SER A 219 3.19 0.03 9.71
C SER A 219 2.31 -0.98 10.47
N SER A 220 1.95 -0.66 11.72
CA SER A 220 1.02 -1.49 12.49
C SER A 220 -0.39 -1.45 11.89
N ALA A 221 -0.97 -2.63 11.66
CA ALA A 221 -2.37 -2.76 11.26
C ALA A 221 -3.32 -2.19 12.33
N LYS A 222 -3.00 -2.38 13.61
CA LYS A 222 -3.79 -1.81 14.70
C LYS A 222 -3.77 -0.28 14.69
N GLU A 223 -2.61 0.33 14.42
CA GLU A 223 -2.51 1.79 14.28
C GLU A 223 -3.37 2.31 13.13
N TYR A 224 -3.37 1.61 11.99
CA TYR A 224 -4.24 1.95 10.87
C TYR A 224 -5.73 1.91 11.26
N TYR A 225 -6.17 0.86 11.96
CA TYR A 225 -7.55 0.76 12.45
C TYR A 225 -7.87 1.78 13.54
N SER A 226 -6.91 2.16 14.39
CA SER A 226 -7.06 3.24 15.38
C SER A 226 -7.39 4.58 14.71
N LYS A 227 -6.67 4.93 13.65
CA LYS A 227 -6.96 6.14 12.86
C LYS A 227 -8.33 6.09 12.18
N GLN A 228 -8.76 4.90 11.74
CA GLN A 228 -10.11 4.73 11.19
C GLN A 228 -11.20 4.94 12.25
N VAL A 229 -11.03 4.38 13.45
CA VAL A 229 -11.96 4.57 14.58
C VAL A 229 -12.04 6.04 14.96
N GLU A 230 -10.92 6.73 15.08
CA GLU A 230 -10.88 8.17 15.35
C GLU A 230 -11.64 8.99 14.30
N SER A 231 -11.42 8.67 13.02
CA SER A 231 -12.09 9.33 11.91
C SER A 231 -13.59 9.00 11.87
N ALA A 232 -13.97 7.75 12.08
CA ALA A 232 -15.36 7.30 12.10
C ALA A 232 -16.14 7.90 13.28
N SER A 233 -15.52 8.03 14.45
CA SER A 233 -16.15 8.57 15.67
C SER A 233 -16.68 9.98 15.49
N LYS A 234 -16.16 10.75 14.52
CA LYS A 234 -16.65 12.10 14.19
C LYS A 234 -18.10 12.12 13.64
N PHE A 235 -18.60 10.96 13.21
CA PHE A 235 -19.95 10.80 12.63
C PHE A 235 -20.95 10.17 13.60
N PHE A 236 -20.53 9.85 14.80
CA PHE A 236 -21.32 9.18 15.84
C PHE A 236 -21.41 10.02 17.13
N THR A 237 -22.31 9.64 18.04
CA THR A 237 -22.36 10.27 19.36
C THR A 237 -21.11 9.91 20.19
N PRO A 238 -20.77 10.65 21.25
CA PRO A 238 -19.66 10.28 22.13
C PRO A 238 -19.78 8.84 22.67
N GLU A 239 -21.00 8.39 23.03
CA GLU A 239 -21.27 7.05 23.56
C GLU A 239 -21.08 5.98 22.47
N GLU A 240 -21.54 6.25 21.24
CA GLU A 240 -21.31 5.38 20.08
C GLU A 240 -19.79 5.30 19.75
N GLY A 241 -19.08 6.43 19.86
CA GLY A 241 -17.62 6.50 19.69
C GLY A 241 -16.84 5.65 20.70
N GLU A 242 -17.26 5.68 21.98
CA GLU A 242 -16.66 4.79 23.00
C GLU A 242 -16.91 3.29 22.68
N GLN A 243 -18.08 2.96 22.11
CA GLN A 243 -18.33 1.58 21.69
C GLN A 243 -17.42 1.15 20.51
N LEU A 244 -17.05 2.05 19.60
CA LEU A 244 -16.06 1.73 18.56
C LEU A 244 -14.68 1.44 19.16
N LYS A 245 -14.29 2.12 20.24
CA LYS A 245 -13.02 1.86 20.94
C LYS A 245 -12.99 0.47 21.57
N LEU A 246 -14.12 -0.06 22.08
CA LEU A 246 -14.21 -1.43 22.62
C LEU A 246 -13.82 -2.50 21.56
N ILE A 247 -14.20 -2.26 20.30
CA ILE A 247 -13.77 -3.14 19.19
C ILE A 247 -12.25 -3.04 18.99
N LEU A 248 -11.72 -1.81 18.95
CA LEU A 248 -10.28 -1.59 18.78
C LEU A 248 -9.45 -2.23 19.90
N GLU A 249 -9.94 -2.20 21.14
CA GLU A 249 -9.33 -2.87 22.29
C GLU A 249 -9.34 -4.40 22.15
N ALA A 250 -10.39 -4.97 21.53
CA ALA A 250 -10.48 -6.39 21.27
C ALA A 250 -9.59 -6.88 20.12
N LEU A 251 -9.17 -5.97 19.24
CA LEU A 251 -8.24 -6.27 18.14
C LEU A 251 -6.80 -6.29 18.70
N PRO A 252 -6.05 -7.41 18.57
CA PRO A 252 -4.70 -7.52 19.12
C PRO A 252 -3.66 -6.77 18.29
N GLU A 253 -2.53 -6.48 18.93
CA GLU A 253 -1.27 -6.24 18.21
C GLU A 253 -0.78 -7.55 17.57
N GLY A 254 0.24 -7.47 16.73
CA GLY A 254 0.89 -8.63 16.13
C GLY A 254 2.15 -8.22 15.39
N ASP A 255 2.98 -9.21 15.08
CA ASP A 255 4.26 -9.07 14.39
C ASP A 255 4.29 -9.82 13.05
N ARG A 256 3.14 -10.33 12.61
CA ARG A 256 3.01 -11.09 11.37
C ARG A 256 2.69 -10.15 10.21
N LEU A 257 3.14 -10.52 9.01
CA LEU A 257 2.69 -9.83 7.81
C LEU A 257 1.19 -10.08 7.60
N VAL A 258 0.46 -9.01 7.31
CA VAL A 258 -0.93 -9.02 6.92
C VAL A 258 -1.11 -8.11 5.71
N HIS A 259 -1.90 -8.55 4.74
CA HIS A 259 -2.17 -7.77 3.53
C HIS A 259 -3.13 -6.60 3.79
N CYS A 260 -4.04 -6.76 4.74
CA CYS A 260 -5.13 -5.84 5.09
C CYS A 260 -6.17 -5.59 4.00
N ASP A 261 -5.96 -6.14 2.80
CA ASP A 261 -6.92 -6.19 1.68
C ASP A 261 -6.84 -7.53 0.94
N ALA A 262 -6.79 -8.62 1.70
CA ALA A 262 -6.48 -9.99 1.27
C ALA A 262 -7.66 -10.68 0.56
N HIS A 263 -8.25 -10.05 -0.46
CA HIS A 263 -9.34 -10.67 -1.22
C HIS A 263 -8.87 -11.30 -2.55
N PRO A 264 -9.63 -12.26 -3.13
CA PRO A 264 -9.19 -13.02 -4.31
C PRO A 264 -8.87 -12.18 -5.57
N LYS A 265 -9.34 -10.94 -5.67
CA LYS A 265 -8.98 -10.04 -6.77
C LYS A 265 -7.57 -9.48 -6.63
N ASN A 266 -6.99 -9.49 -5.42
CA ASN A 266 -5.63 -9.06 -5.15
C ASN A 266 -4.61 -10.21 -5.23
N ILE A 267 -4.99 -11.32 -5.88
CA ILE A 267 -4.10 -12.43 -6.19
C ILE A 267 -4.20 -12.72 -7.69
N MET A 268 -3.06 -12.72 -8.38
CA MET A 268 -2.95 -13.17 -9.77
C MET A 268 -2.58 -14.66 -9.80
N VAL A 269 -3.17 -15.42 -10.74
CA VAL A 269 -2.89 -16.87 -10.88
C VAL A 269 -2.12 -17.09 -12.18
N GLN A 270 -0.82 -17.31 -12.10
CA GLN A 270 0.05 -17.51 -13.25
C GLN A 270 0.74 -18.87 -13.17
N ASN A 271 0.54 -19.73 -14.17
CA ASN A 271 1.16 -21.07 -14.24
C ASN A 271 0.97 -21.94 -12.97
N GLY A 272 -0.14 -21.73 -12.25
CA GLY A 272 -0.44 -22.42 -10.99
C GLY A 272 0.18 -21.78 -9.75
N GLU A 273 0.96 -20.73 -9.90
CA GLU A 273 1.47 -19.87 -8.81
C GLU A 273 0.48 -18.75 -8.50
N PHE A 274 0.43 -18.36 -7.24
CA PHE A 274 -0.42 -17.28 -6.73
C PHE A 274 0.48 -16.12 -6.32
N LEU A 275 0.29 -14.96 -6.95
CA LEU A 275 1.09 -13.75 -6.75
C LEU A 275 0.21 -12.65 -6.17
N TRP A 276 0.59 -12.14 -5.00
CA TRP A 276 -0.07 -10.99 -4.40
C TRP A 276 0.18 -9.71 -5.19
N ILE A 277 -0.84 -8.88 -5.31
CA ILE A 277 -0.78 -7.53 -5.88
C ILE A 277 -1.44 -6.53 -4.93
N ASP A 278 -1.22 -5.23 -5.17
CA ASP A 278 -1.80 -4.13 -4.39
C ASP A 278 -1.33 -4.12 -2.91
N MET A 279 -0.03 -3.94 -2.72
CA MET A 279 0.64 -3.98 -1.42
C MET A 279 0.48 -2.69 -0.59
N GLU A 280 -0.34 -1.75 -1.02
CA GLU A 280 -0.49 -0.44 -0.37
C GLU A 280 -0.82 -0.56 1.13
N GLN A 281 -1.76 -1.45 1.48
CA GLN A 281 -2.22 -1.62 2.86
C GLN A 281 -1.43 -2.65 3.66
N MET A 282 -0.46 -3.37 3.03
CA MET A 282 0.32 -4.38 3.74
C MET A 282 0.99 -3.81 5.00
N SER A 283 0.87 -4.54 6.10
CA SER A 283 1.22 -4.07 7.45
C SER A 283 1.76 -5.22 8.29
N VAL A 284 2.23 -4.93 9.49
CA VAL A 284 2.43 -5.93 10.54
C VAL A 284 1.25 -5.94 11.50
N GLY A 285 0.79 -7.12 11.87
CA GLY A 285 -0.38 -7.27 12.73
C GLY A 285 -0.75 -8.72 13.02
N HIS A 286 -1.90 -8.89 13.62
CA HIS A 286 -2.50 -10.21 13.85
C HIS A 286 -3.28 -10.66 12.59
N PRO A 287 -3.33 -11.95 12.23
CA PRO A 287 -4.07 -12.47 11.07
C PRO A 287 -5.54 -12.05 10.97
N ILE A 288 -6.17 -11.68 12.07
CA ILE A 288 -7.57 -11.21 12.10
C ILE A 288 -7.80 -9.99 11.19
N TYR A 289 -6.77 -9.17 10.93
CA TYR A 289 -6.90 -8.00 10.06
C TYR A 289 -7.17 -8.40 8.60
N ASP A 290 -6.59 -9.49 8.13
CA ASP A 290 -6.91 -10.06 6.82
C ASP A 290 -8.31 -10.66 6.81
N LEU A 291 -8.73 -11.35 7.88
CA LEU A 291 -10.09 -11.86 7.97
C LEU A 291 -11.15 -10.75 7.96
N ILE A 292 -10.85 -9.56 8.51
CA ILE A 292 -11.74 -8.41 8.43
C ILE A 292 -11.95 -7.98 6.96
N SER A 293 -10.89 -7.95 6.16
CA SER A 293 -10.99 -7.59 4.74
C SER A 293 -11.71 -8.67 3.92
N ILE A 294 -11.35 -9.94 4.12
CA ILE A 294 -11.97 -11.10 3.46
C ILE A 294 -13.46 -11.20 3.78
N ALA A 295 -13.84 -10.94 5.04
CA ALA A 295 -15.22 -10.99 5.50
C ALA A 295 -16.16 -10.05 4.73
N VAL A 296 -15.63 -8.93 4.22
CA VAL A 296 -16.40 -7.97 3.38
C VAL A 296 -16.81 -8.61 2.06
N ILE A 297 -15.98 -9.45 1.49
CA ILE A 297 -16.31 -10.19 0.25
C ILE A 297 -17.29 -11.33 0.57
N LEU A 298 -16.95 -12.15 1.55
CA LEU A 298 -17.71 -13.38 1.85
C LEU A 298 -19.12 -13.14 2.40
N ASN A 299 -19.41 -11.96 2.97
CA ASN A 299 -20.69 -11.66 3.63
C ASN A 299 -21.37 -10.39 3.14
N GLY A 300 -20.83 -9.71 2.12
CA GLY A 300 -21.43 -8.49 1.57
C GLY A 300 -22.70 -8.80 0.78
N MET A 301 -23.81 -8.15 1.15
CA MET A 301 -25.01 -8.14 0.29
C MET A 301 -24.82 -7.11 -0.81
N ARG A 302 -24.61 -7.57 -2.04
CA ARG A 302 -24.35 -6.74 -3.22
C ARG A 302 -25.06 -7.34 -4.44
N THR A 303 -25.32 -6.49 -5.44
CA THR A 303 -25.73 -7.01 -6.76
C THR A 303 -24.57 -7.80 -7.38
N ASP A 304 -24.86 -8.73 -8.28
CA ASP A 304 -23.82 -9.51 -8.98
C ASP A 304 -22.85 -8.59 -9.74
N GLU A 305 -23.33 -7.51 -10.33
CA GLU A 305 -22.47 -6.51 -10.98
C GLU A 305 -21.46 -5.87 -10.00
N MET A 306 -21.93 -5.48 -8.81
CA MET A 306 -21.08 -4.87 -7.80
C MET A 306 -20.02 -5.86 -7.27
N ILE A 307 -20.44 -7.08 -6.95
CA ILE A 307 -19.50 -8.08 -6.40
C ILE A 307 -18.53 -8.57 -7.47
N MET A 308 -18.97 -8.69 -8.72
CA MET A 308 -18.09 -8.99 -9.86
C MET A 308 -17.00 -7.92 -10.01
N GLY A 309 -17.35 -6.64 -9.88
CA GLY A 309 -16.38 -5.54 -9.93
C GLY A 309 -15.36 -5.55 -8.78
N ILE A 310 -15.75 -6.00 -7.59
CA ILE A 310 -14.92 -5.97 -6.37
C ILE A 310 -14.10 -7.27 -6.21
N ALA A 311 -14.69 -8.42 -6.52
CA ALA A 311 -14.11 -9.73 -6.22
C ALA A 311 -13.80 -10.58 -7.46
N GLY A 312 -14.26 -10.18 -8.66
CA GLY A 312 -14.13 -10.97 -9.88
C GLY A 312 -15.05 -12.20 -9.91
N MET A 313 -16.09 -12.24 -9.04
CA MET A 313 -17.01 -13.37 -8.86
C MET A 313 -18.44 -12.87 -8.68
N ASP A 314 -19.44 -13.68 -9.05
CA ASP A 314 -20.85 -13.47 -8.72
C ASP A 314 -21.18 -13.96 -7.29
N ASN A 315 -22.38 -13.66 -6.80
CA ASN A 315 -22.80 -14.05 -5.46
C ASN A 315 -22.87 -15.58 -5.26
N ALA A 316 -23.19 -16.35 -6.30
CA ALA A 316 -23.22 -17.81 -6.22
C ALA A 316 -21.81 -18.38 -6.00
N THR A 317 -20.84 -17.88 -6.76
CA THR A 317 -19.42 -18.27 -6.61
C THR A 317 -18.85 -17.82 -5.25
N VAL A 318 -19.19 -16.64 -4.79
CA VAL A 318 -18.82 -16.17 -3.43
C VAL A 318 -19.40 -17.06 -2.34
N ALA A 319 -20.63 -17.54 -2.48
CA ALA A 319 -21.24 -18.46 -1.51
C ALA A 319 -20.48 -19.81 -1.44
N LEU A 320 -20.06 -20.34 -2.59
CA LEU A 320 -19.18 -21.53 -2.63
C LEU A 320 -17.84 -21.27 -1.96
N LEU A 321 -17.16 -20.16 -2.33
CA LEU A 321 -15.90 -19.75 -1.71
C LEU A 321 -16.05 -19.62 -0.20
N LYS A 322 -17.12 -18.99 0.30
CA LYS A 322 -17.32 -18.81 1.74
C LYS A 322 -17.34 -20.13 2.49
N ASN A 323 -18.07 -21.12 1.98
CA ASN A 323 -18.14 -22.44 2.61
C ASN A 323 -16.77 -23.13 2.61
N CYS A 324 -16.10 -23.19 1.46
CA CYS A 324 -14.76 -23.78 1.33
C CYS A 324 -13.74 -23.05 2.20
N PHE A 325 -13.76 -21.70 2.22
CA PHE A 325 -12.84 -20.89 3.00
C PHE A 325 -12.97 -21.18 4.50
N ILE A 326 -14.16 -21.21 5.04
CA ILE A 326 -14.39 -21.48 6.46
C ILE A 326 -13.84 -22.88 6.82
N ARG A 327 -14.15 -23.89 6.03
CA ARG A 327 -13.68 -25.27 6.28
C ARG A 327 -12.15 -25.37 6.22
N LYS A 328 -11.53 -24.79 5.17
CA LYS A 328 -10.08 -24.87 4.97
C LYS A 328 -9.30 -24.01 5.97
N TYR A 329 -9.72 -22.76 6.19
CA TYR A 329 -9.01 -21.84 7.08
C TYR A 329 -9.10 -22.28 8.54
N PHE A 330 -10.31 -22.61 9.02
CA PHE A 330 -10.53 -23.02 10.42
C PHE A 330 -10.39 -24.55 10.64
N LYS A 331 -10.03 -25.30 9.60
CA LYS A 331 -9.82 -26.76 9.64
C LYS A 331 -10.98 -27.51 10.31
N THR A 332 -12.20 -27.26 9.87
CA THR A 332 -13.42 -27.86 10.40
C THR A 332 -14.36 -28.32 9.29
N GLU A 333 -14.98 -29.49 9.50
CA GLU A 333 -16.06 -30.01 8.64
C GLU A 333 -17.40 -30.06 9.41
N GLU A 334 -17.43 -29.62 10.67
CA GLU A 334 -18.61 -29.66 11.52
C GLU A 334 -19.59 -28.53 11.11
N PRO A 335 -20.84 -28.85 10.72
CA PRO A 335 -21.80 -27.86 10.25
C PRO A 335 -22.06 -26.73 11.26
N GLU A 336 -22.14 -27.06 12.55
CA GLU A 336 -22.36 -26.06 13.63
C GLU A 336 -21.18 -25.07 13.71
N MET A 337 -19.94 -25.55 13.57
CA MET A 337 -18.76 -24.70 13.59
C MET A 337 -18.65 -23.86 12.33
N ILE A 338 -19.04 -24.39 11.16
CA ILE A 338 -19.10 -23.62 9.90
C ILE A 338 -20.09 -22.46 10.03
N GLU A 339 -21.28 -22.70 10.57
CA GLU A 339 -22.28 -21.66 10.81
C GLU A 339 -21.78 -20.62 11.82
N LYS A 340 -21.16 -21.07 12.92
CA LYS A 340 -20.59 -20.21 13.96
C LYS A 340 -19.50 -19.29 13.39
N PHE A 341 -18.54 -19.82 12.65
CA PHE A 341 -17.49 -19.01 12.01
C PHE A 341 -18.06 -18.08 10.93
N GLY A 342 -19.05 -18.54 10.18
CA GLY A 342 -19.76 -17.70 9.20
C GLY A 342 -20.44 -16.47 9.85
N SER A 343 -21.04 -16.65 11.02
CA SER A 343 -21.62 -15.58 11.82
C SER A 343 -20.58 -14.61 12.35
N MET A 344 -19.42 -15.12 12.80
CA MET A 344 -18.30 -14.28 13.26
C MET A 344 -17.65 -13.48 12.12
N LEU A 345 -17.47 -14.10 10.95
CA LEU A 345 -17.01 -13.35 9.77
C LEU A 345 -18.00 -12.24 9.38
N ASN A 346 -19.32 -12.47 9.53
CA ASN A 346 -20.28 -11.38 9.33
C ASN A 346 -20.12 -10.24 10.35
N ALA A 347 -19.77 -10.54 11.60
CA ALA A 347 -19.43 -9.51 12.58
C ALA A 347 -18.18 -8.71 12.18
N LEU A 348 -17.11 -9.37 11.67
CA LEU A 348 -15.92 -8.70 11.13
C LEU A 348 -16.27 -7.79 9.94
N ARG A 349 -17.15 -8.22 9.03
CA ARG A 349 -17.66 -7.38 7.95
C ARG A 349 -18.34 -6.11 8.47
N LEU A 350 -19.18 -6.23 9.51
CA LEU A 350 -19.82 -5.07 10.13
C LEU A 350 -18.79 -4.08 10.69
N ILE A 351 -17.76 -4.57 11.36
CA ILE A 351 -16.64 -3.74 11.86
C ILE A 351 -16.02 -2.95 10.71
N ARG A 352 -15.60 -3.61 9.63
CA ARG A 352 -14.98 -2.95 8.47
C ARG A 352 -15.92 -1.90 7.85
N THR A 353 -17.22 -2.23 7.74
CA THR A 353 -18.21 -1.33 7.16
C THR A 353 -18.40 -0.08 8.01
N VAL A 354 -18.50 -0.22 9.34
CA VAL A 354 -18.70 0.92 10.24
C VAL A 354 -17.45 1.79 10.32
N PHE A 355 -16.27 1.18 10.39
CA PHE A 355 -15.00 1.94 10.42
C PHE A 355 -14.76 2.71 9.12
N ALA A 356 -15.24 2.21 7.99
CA ALA A 356 -15.13 2.89 6.71
C ALA A 356 -15.93 4.21 6.62
N VAL A 357 -16.86 4.49 7.54
CA VAL A 357 -17.61 5.76 7.59
C VAL A 357 -16.67 6.97 7.62
N GLY A 358 -15.50 6.83 8.24
CA GLY A 358 -14.49 7.88 8.34
C GLY A 358 -13.70 8.16 7.05
N PHE A 359 -13.83 7.35 6.01
CA PHE A 359 -13.09 7.55 4.77
C PHE A 359 -13.62 8.73 3.95
N ASN A 360 -12.71 9.49 3.38
CA ASN A 360 -13.01 10.61 2.47
C ASN A 360 -12.97 10.13 1.02
N SER A 361 -13.87 9.23 0.63
CA SER A 361 -14.04 8.84 -0.77
C SER A 361 -15.45 9.18 -1.25
N ARG A 362 -15.61 9.46 -2.56
CA ARG A 362 -16.94 9.73 -3.17
C ARG A 362 -17.92 8.61 -2.90
N ASN A 363 -17.46 7.36 -2.92
CA ASN A 363 -18.30 6.21 -2.62
C ASN A 363 -18.73 6.19 -1.15
N THR A 364 -17.80 6.42 -0.22
CA THR A 364 -18.10 6.47 1.21
C THR A 364 -19.09 7.61 1.50
N GLU A 365 -18.89 8.79 0.96
CA GLU A 365 -19.80 9.93 1.15
C GLU A 365 -21.21 9.62 0.71
N LYS A 366 -21.37 8.95 -0.45
CA LYS A 366 -22.67 8.54 -0.98
C LYS A 366 -23.41 7.57 -0.05
N TYR A 367 -22.70 6.60 0.54
CA TYR A 367 -23.32 5.54 1.34
C TYR A 367 -23.26 5.79 2.86
N ARG A 368 -22.55 6.83 3.31
CA ARG A 368 -22.36 7.17 4.74
C ARG A 368 -23.64 7.21 5.54
N PRO A 369 -24.73 7.88 5.11
CA PRO A 369 -25.99 7.89 5.87
C PRO A 369 -26.53 6.47 6.10
N ALA A 370 -26.56 5.64 5.06
CA ALA A 370 -27.07 4.27 5.15
C ALA A 370 -26.20 3.40 6.08
N ILE A 371 -24.86 3.63 6.09
CA ILE A 371 -23.96 2.91 6.99
C ILE A 371 -24.21 3.33 8.44
N ILE A 372 -24.42 4.62 8.71
CA ILE A 372 -24.73 5.14 10.06
C ILE A 372 -26.06 4.56 10.56
N ASP A 373 -27.09 4.55 9.72
CA ASP A 373 -28.39 3.96 10.08
C ASP A 373 -28.25 2.46 10.39
N MET A 374 -27.54 1.71 9.55
CA MET A 374 -27.25 0.31 9.80
C MET A 374 -26.45 0.11 11.10
N ALA A 375 -25.49 0.98 11.39
CA ALA A 375 -24.70 0.89 12.61
C ALA A 375 -25.60 1.05 13.85
N ARG A 376 -26.55 1.99 13.85
CA ARG A 376 -27.50 2.21 14.93
C ARG A 376 -28.54 1.11 15.07
N GLN A 377 -28.96 0.50 13.97
CA GLN A 377 -29.97 -0.57 13.99
C GLN A 377 -29.40 -1.94 14.30
N VAL A 378 -28.16 -2.22 13.87
CA VAL A 378 -27.60 -3.58 13.89
C VAL A 378 -26.29 -3.67 14.67
N PHE A 379 -25.34 -2.74 14.45
CA PHE A 379 -23.98 -2.86 15.01
C PHE A 379 -23.95 -2.52 16.50
N PHE A 380 -24.35 -1.33 16.90
CA PHE A 380 -24.31 -0.89 18.30
C PHE A 380 -25.18 -1.71 19.25
N PRO A 381 -26.42 -2.12 18.89
CA PRO A 381 -27.21 -3.00 19.74
C PRO A 381 -26.56 -4.37 19.99
N ASN A 382 -25.69 -4.83 19.10
CA ASN A 382 -25.02 -6.11 19.17
C ASN A 382 -23.51 -6.01 19.57
N ILE A 383 -23.05 -4.87 20.03
CA ILE A 383 -21.63 -4.58 20.24
C ILE A 383 -20.92 -5.61 21.14
N GLN A 384 -21.57 -6.04 22.24
CA GLN A 384 -21.00 -7.01 23.17
C GLN A 384 -20.81 -8.40 22.51
N ASN A 385 -21.74 -8.83 21.69
CA ASN A 385 -21.64 -10.07 20.92
C ASN A 385 -20.53 -9.96 19.87
N ILE A 386 -20.39 -8.81 19.21
CA ILE A 386 -19.34 -8.56 18.23
C ILE A 386 -17.98 -8.60 18.90
N VAL A 387 -17.79 -7.90 20.02
CA VAL A 387 -16.54 -7.92 20.83
C VAL A 387 -16.21 -9.34 21.29
N GLY A 388 -17.20 -10.07 21.80
CA GLY A 388 -17.04 -11.50 22.20
C GLY A 388 -16.61 -12.37 21.03
N GLY A 389 -17.21 -12.19 19.87
CA GLY A 389 -16.85 -12.89 18.62
C GLY A 389 -15.43 -12.61 18.16
N VAL A 390 -15.00 -11.34 18.20
CA VAL A 390 -13.61 -10.95 17.89
C VAL A 390 -12.62 -11.65 18.81
N ARG A 391 -12.83 -11.58 20.14
CA ARG A 391 -11.95 -12.22 21.13
C ARG A 391 -11.88 -13.74 20.93
N TYR A 392 -13.01 -14.37 20.62
CA TYR A 392 -13.04 -15.82 20.34
C TYR A 392 -12.23 -16.14 19.08
N LEU A 393 -12.43 -15.41 17.97
CA LEU A 393 -11.66 -15.61 16.73
C LEU A 393 -10.17 -15.41 16.97
N VAL A 394 -9.76 -14.38 17.70
CA VAL A 394 -8.35 -14.17 18.09
C VAL A 394 -7.80 -15.39 18.79
N SER A 395 -8.52 -15.92 19.81
CA SER A 395 -8.09 -17.14 20.55
C SER A 395 -7.99 -18.37 19.65
N VAL A 396 -8.89 -18.53 18.67
CA VAL A 396 -8.83 -19.65 17.70
C VAL A 396 -7.61 -19.49 16.80
N ILE A 397 -7.38 -18.32 16.24
CA ILE A 397 -6.26 -18.04 15.35
C ILE A 397 -4.91 -18.21 16.06
N ASP A 398 -4.78 -17.69 17.29
CA ASP A 398 -3.59 -17.87 18.11
C ASP A 398 -3.26 -19.36 18.35
N ASN A 399 -4.28 -20.19 18.51
CA ASN A 399 -4.07 -21.64 18.70
C ASN A 399 -3.71 -22.36 17.39
N MET A 400 -4.09 -21.81 16.23
CA MET A 400 -3.73 -22.38 14.92
C MET A 400 -2.29 -22.09 14.51
N HIS A 401 -1.71 -21.02 15.04
CA HIS A 401 -0.36 -20.56 14.72
C HIS A 401 0.68 -20.83 15.82
N LYS A 402 0.32 -21.60 16.84
CA LYS A 402 1.23 -22.20 17.84
C LYS A 402 1.82 -23.50 17.32
#